data_407ba33da694a07e8cbcac16ccd72f10
#
_entry.id   407ba33da694a07e8cbcac16ccd72f10
#
_cell.length_a   1.000
_cell.length_b   1.000
_cell.length_c   1.000
_cell.angle_alpha   90.00
_cell.angle_beta   90.00
_cell.angle_gamma   90.00
#
_symmetry.space_group_name_H-M   'P 1'
#
loop_
_entity.id
_entity.type
_entity.pdbx_description
1 polymer ?
#
loop_
_entity_poly.entity_id
_entity_poly.type
_entity_poly.pdbx_seq_one_letter_code
_entity_poly.pdbx_strand_id
1 'polypeptide(L)'
;HNSLRFLFSRDPLYPSLDEVIANFRDSWQASDIASLSADERALYLTQGEHILRRFYAKNQPWNFNVVDMESRFELAIQDPKTGTTHVIAGIMDRIDKPTDTMFEIIDYKTSRKMKSQENVDTDLQLSLYHLGLLRRWPHIPAHNIALSLYYVKHNEKITATPKEAPAKQVEEQVLGAIRDIETRTASGDFPPQPSALCDWCGYKSICPAWKFMFMEHGTHNMEQKNITDIVTEYFEIKKESQKQAKRLAELQSDIKAYMEQEGLTRVFGDMGTISKTVQERFSYDYEKIHAALEAANRLDIWNALLKPDDKQLKAIITSLPAPLKERVLEARSIAKKFEVLTATAKKTARPES
;
A
#
# COMPACT_ATOMS: atom_id res chain seq x y z
N HIS A 1 20.92 -12.62 -1.03
CA HIS A 1 20.58 -13.88 -1.70
C HIS A 1 21.83 -14.70 -2.01
N ASN A 2 22.87 -14.17 -2.70
CA ASN A 2 24.08 -14.89 -3.06
C ASN A 2 24.74 -15.63 -1.88
N SER A 3 24.86 -14.99 -0.71
CA SER A 3 25.47 -15.61 0.47
C SER A 3 24.60 -16.70 1.09
N LEU A 4 23.27 -16.57 1.02
CA LEU A 4 22.35 -17.64 1.44
C LEU A 4 22.42 -18.82 0.45
N ARG A 5 22.46 -18.53 -0.86
CA ARG A 5 22.72 -19.57 -1.85
C ARG A 5 24.03 -20.29 -1.60
N PHE A 6 25.12 -19.56 -1.36
CA PHE A 6 26.41 -20.13 -1.01
C PHE A 6 26.32 -21.03 0.23
N LEU A 7 25.61 -20.59 1.29
CA LEU A 7 25.41 -21.36 2.52
C LEU A 7 24.74 -22.71 2.26
N PHE A 8 23.70 -22.73 1.39
CA PHE A 8 22.88 -23.93 1.17
C PHE A 8 23.26 -24.75 -0.05
N SER A 9 24.22 -24.30 -0.87
CA SER A 9 24.63 -25.00 -2.10
C SER A 9 25.74 -26.04 -1.88
N ARG A 10 26.29 -26.13 -0.68
CA ARG A 10 27.38 -27.07 -0.34
C ARG A 10 26.84 -28.22 0.52
N ASP A 11 26.41 -29.27 -0.12
CA ASP A 11 26.01 -30.54 0.51
C ASP A 11 27.19 -31.54 0.37
N PRO A 12 27.55 -32.34 1.40
CA PRO A 12 26.88 -32.48 2.70
C PRO A 12 27.40 -31.57 3.80
N LEU A 13 28.43 -30.76 3.55
CA LEU A 13 29.06 -29.92 4.59
C LEU A 13 28.67 -28.45 4.37
N TYR A 14 27.90 -27.92 5.31
CA TYR A 14 27.58 -26.48 5.31
C TYR A 14 28.84 -25.66 5.61
N PRO A 15 29.03 -24.51 4.92
CA PRO A 15 30.15 -23.59 5.17
C PRO A 15 30.11 -23.08 6.62
N SER A 16 31.29 -22.83 7.18
CA SER A 16 31.44 -22.12 8.45
C SER A 16 30.91 -20.69 8.34
N LEU A 17 30.62 -20.09 9.49
CA LEU A 17 30.19 -18.68 9.52
C LEU A 17 31.21 -17.75 8.86
N ASP A 18 32.50 -17.99 9.07
CA ASP A 18 33.56 -17.16 8.50
C ASP A 18 33.63 -17.28 6.97
N GLU A 19 33.41 -18.46 6.42
CA GLU A 19 33.30 -18.65 4.96
C GLU A 19 32.05 -17.94 4.37
N VAL A 20 30.91 -17.97 5.06
CA VAL A 20 29.70 -17.23 4.63
C VAL A 20 29.93 -15.71 4.66
N ILE A 21 30.60 -15.20 5.70
CA ILE A 21 30.92 -13.78 5.80
C ILE A 21 31.97 -13.36 4.74
N ALA A 22 32.97 -14.19 4.49
CA ALA A 22 33.94 -13.95 3.43
C ALA A 22 33.25 -13.88 2.07
N ASN A 23 32.40 -14.87 1.73
CA ASN A 23 31.61 -14.86 0.50
C ASN A 23 30.74 -13.62 0.38
N PHE A 24 30.13 -13.15 1.48
CA PHE A 24 29.33 -11.91 1.47
C PHE A 24 30.19 -10.68 1.16
N ARG A 25 31.38 -10.55 1.78
CA ARG A 25 32.30 -9.44 1.53
C ARG A 25 32.76 -9.40 0.08
N ASP A 26 33.13 -10.55 -0.47
CA ASP A 26 33.55 -10.67 -1.88
C ASP A 26 32.41 -10.28 -2.84
N SER A 27 31.20 -10.78 -2.57
CA SER A 27 30.01 -10.44 -3.35
C SER A 27 29.65 -8.95 -3.23
N TRP A 28 29.86 -8.35 -2.05
CA TRP A 28 29.64 -6.93 -1.81
C TRP A 28 30.62 -6.06 -2.61
N GLN A 29 31.90 -6.43 -2.60
CA GLN A 29 32.94 -5.71 -3.38
C GLN A 29 32.72 -5.81 -4.88
N ALA A 30 32.21 -6.95 -5.37
CA ALA A 30 31.90 -7.16 -6.78
C ALA A 30 30.58 -6.46 -7.23
N SER A 31 29.78 -5.93 -6.31
CA SER A 31 28.51 -5.28 -6.61
C SER A 31 28.71 -3.85 -7.11
N ASP A 32 27.85 -3.41 -8.05
CA ASP A 32 27.80 -1.99 -8.45
C ASP A 32 27.11 -1.17 -7.37
N ILE A 33 27.94 -0.58 -6.50
CA ILE A 33 27.52 0.27 -5.38
C ILE A 33 28.09 1.69 -5.49
N ALA A 34 28.49 2.09 -6.71
CA ALA A 34 29.11 3.40 -6.98
C ALA A 34 28.21 4.59 -6.57
N SER A 35 26.89 4.39 -6.61
CA SER A 35 25.89 5.40 -6.21
C SER A 35 25.81 5.63 -4.70
N LEU A 36 26.36 4.74 -3.85
CA LEU A 36 26.35 4.88 -2.40
C LEU A 36 27.57 5.67 -1.91
N SER A 37 27.37 6.53 -0.92
CA SER A 37 28.46 7.17 -0.18
C SER A 37 29.32 6.15 0.57
N ALA A 38 30.52 6.54 0.98
CA ALA A 38 31.43 5.68 1.75
C ALA A 38 30.77 5.20 3.08
N ASP A 39 30.08 6.10 3.76
CA ASP A 39 29.40 5.81 5.04
C ASP A 39 28.23 4.85 4.85
N GLU A 40 27.42 5.03 3.80
CA GLU A 40 26.32 4.11 3.46
C GLU A 40 26.85 2.72 3.09
N ARG A 41 27.95 2.65 2.36
CA ARG A 41 28.59 1.37 2.03
C ARG A 41 29.04 0.62 3.28
N ALA A 42 29.69 1.31 4.21
CA ALA A 42 30.15 0.74 5.48
C ALA A 42 28.96 0.30 6.35
N LEU A 43 27.92 1.12 6.42
CA LEU A 43 26.70 0.82 7.17
C LEU A 43 25.99 -0.43 6.63
N TYR A 44 25.75 -0.50 5.32
CA TYR A 44 25.04 -1.63 4.72
C TYR A 44 25.88 -2.93 4.78
N LEU A 45 27.20 -2.83 4.63
CA LEU A 45 28.10 -3.98 4.81
C LEU A 45 27.97 -4.55 6.25
N THR A 46 28.08 -3.68 7.26
CA THR A 46 27.95 -4.06 8.67
C THR A 46 26.57 -4.67 8.95
N GLN A 47 25.51 -4.07 8.44
CA GLN A 47 24.14 -4.60 8.60
C GLN A 47 24.01 -5.98 7.94
N GLY A 48 24.56 -6.17 6.75
CA GLY A 48 24.54 -7.45 6.05
C GLY A 48 25.24 -8.56 6.83
N GLU A 49 26.43 -8.28 7.36
CA GLU A 49 27.16 -9.23 8.22
C GLU A 49 26.37 -9.58 9.48
N HIS A 50 25.79 -8.57 10.13
CA HIS A 50 24.96 -8.80 11.33
C HIS A 50 23.75 -9.70 11.04
N ILE A 51 23.07 -9.46 9.92
CA ILE A 51 21.95 -10.30 9.47
C ILE A 51 22.39 -11.74 9.25
N LEU A 52 23.50 -11.96 8.54
CA LEU A 52 24.01 -13.29 8.26
C LEU A 52 24.44 -14.03 9.53
N ARG A 53 25.13 -13.35 10.47
CA ARG A 53 25.51 -13.93 11.77
C ARG A 53 24.28 -14.36 12.57
N ARG A 54 23.24 -13.53 12.63
CA ARG A 54 21.98 -13.87 13.32
C ARG A 54 21.25 -15.03 12.65
N PHE A 55 21.19 -15.02 11.32
CA PHE A 55 20.60 -16.10 10.53
C PHE A 55 21.33 -17.41 10.78
N TYR A 56 22.67 -17.37 10.72
CA TYR A 56 23.53 -18.54 10.94
C TYR A 56 23.31 -19.12 12.34
N ALA A 57 23.34 -18.31 13.38
CA ALA A 57 23.14 -18.76 14.77
C ALA A 57 21.75 -19.35 15.03
N LYS A 58 20.68 -18.75 14.47
CA LYS A 58 19.30 -19.24 14.69
C LYS A 58 19.02 -20.57 14.00
N ASN A 59 19.66 -20.83 12.88
CA ASN A 59 19.32 -21.97 12.02
C ASN A 59 20.21 -23.21 12.25
N GLN A 60 21.05 -23.22 13.30
CA GLN A 60 21.78 -24.41 13.74
C GLN A 60 20.92 -25.31 14.65
N PRO A 61 21.10 -26.63 14.62
CA PRO A 61 21.94 -27.42 13.69
C PRO A 61 21.36 -27.42 12.29
N TRP A 62 22.22 -27.52 11.27
CA TRP A 62 21.84 -27.51 9.85
C TRP A 62 21.22 -28.87 9.46
N ASN A 63 19.94 -29.03 9.72
CA ASN A 63 19.19 -30.25 9.39
C ASN A 63 18.16 -29.99 8.28
N PHE A 64 18.45 -29.08 7.37
CA PHE A 64 17.61 -28.79 6.23
C PHE A 64 17.83 -29.80 5.10
N ASN A 65 16.76 -30.24 4.50
CA ASN A 65 16.79 -31.00 3.25
C ASN A 65 16.46 -30.04 2.10
N VAL A 66 17.48 -29.28 1.66
CA VAL A 66 17.34 -28.34 0.54
C VAL A 66 17.33 -29.10 -0.76
N VAL A 67 16.25 -28.98 -1.53
CA VAL A 67 16.07 -29.66 -2.82
C VAL A 67 16.61 -28.83 -3.97
N ASP A 68 16.36 -27.50 -3.94
CA ASP A 68 16.76 -26.61 -5.01
C ASP A 68 16.96 -25.16 -4.50
N MET A 69 17.89 -24.44 -5.12
CA MET A 69 18.20 -23.04 -4.83
C MET A 69 18.14 -22.23 -6.11
N GLU A 70 17.51 -21.02 -6.01
CA GLU A 70 17.29 -20.15 -7.18
C GLU A 70 16.62 -20.91 -8.34
N SER A 71 15.59 -21.66 -7.99
CA SER A 71 14.89 -22.57 -8.88
C SER A 71 14.04 -21.81 -9.88
N ARG A 72 14.45 -21.84 -11.15
CA ARG A 72 13.72 -21.16 -12.22
C ARG A 72 12.48 -21.95 -12.62
N PHE A 73 11.36 -21.24 -12.82
CA PHE A 73 10.13 -21.82 -13.34
C PHE A 73 9.57 -20.95 -14.47
N GLU A 74 8.77 -21.60 -15.31
CA GLU A 74 7.96 -20.96 -16.34
C GLU A 74 6.53 -21.50 -16.23
N LEU A 75 5.57 -20.61 -16.31
CA LEU A 75 4.14 -20.89 -16.22
C LEU A 75 3.46 -20.33 -17.47
N ALA A 76 3.04 -21.23 -18.38
CA ALA A 76 2.24 -20.86 -19.54
C ALA A 76 0.76 -20.73 -19.11
N ILE A 77 0.17 -19.55 -19.35
CA ILE A 77 -1.23 -19.24 -19.06
C ILE A 77 -1.90 -18.86 -20.37
N GLN A 78 -2.94 -19.61 -20.76
CA GLN A 78 -3.73 -19.31 -21.95
C GLN A 78 -4.86 -18.32 -21.59
N ASP A 79 -4.92 -17.19 -22.30
CA ASP A 79 -6.03 -16.27 -22.17
C ASP A 79 -7.26 -16.83 -22.91
N PRO A 80 -8.36 -17.17 -22.18
CA PRO A 80 -9.56 -17.71 -22.81
C PRO A 80 -10.31 -16.70 -23.70
N LYS A 81 -10.03 -15.40 -23.55
CA LYS A 81 -10.68 -14.33 -24.34
C LYS A 81 -10.01 -14.12 -25.68
N THR A 82 -8.70 -14.22 -25.73
CA THR A 82 -7.91 -13.96 -26.96
C THR A 82 -7.35 -15.22 -27.60
N GLY A 83 -7.29 -16.33 -26.86
CA GLY A 83 -6.61 -17.56 -27.27
C GLY A 83 -5.09 -17.48 -27.17
N THR A 84 -4.54 -16.33 -26.81
CA THR A 84 -3.09 -16.10 -26.69
C THR A 84 -2.54 -16.81 -25.46
N THR A 85 -1.33 -17.37 -25.59
CA THR A 85 -0.61 -17.97 -24.45
C THR A 85 0.46 -17.00 -23.98
N HIS A 86 0.41 -16.63 -22.71
CA HIS A 86 1.41 -15.80 -22.04
C HIS A 86 2.31 -16.68 -21.16
N VAL A 87 3.60 -16.36 -21.08
CA VAL A 87 4.56 -17.07 -20.24
C VAL A 87 4.99 -16.19 -19.10
N ILE A 88 4.72 -16.63 -17.87
CA ILE A 88 5.22 -16.00 -16.65
C ILE A 88 6.43 -16.78 -16.18
N ALA A 89 7.57 -16.11 -16.05
CA ALA A 89 8.79 -16.71 -15.55
C ALA A 89 9.18 -16.11 -14.20
N GLY A 90 9.82 -16.90 -13.36
CA GLY A 90 10.30 -16.46 -12.06
C GLY A 90 11.39 -17.38 -11.50
N ILE A 91 11.93 -16.98 -10.37
CA ILE A 91 12.94 -17.73 -9.64
C ILE A 91 12.47 -17.84 -8.19
N MET A 92 12.41 -19.08 -7.69
CA MET A 92 12.15 -19.38 -6.28
C MET A 92 13.49 -19.39 -5.55
N ASP A 93 13.63 -18.66 -4.45
CA ASP A 93 14.92 -18.55 -3.77
C ASP A 93 15.42 -19.89 -3.22
N ARG A 94 14.51 -20.66 -2.58
CA ARG A 94 14.85 -21.95 -1.98
C ARG A 94 13.63 -22.87 -1.92
N ILE A 95 13.86 -24.15 -2.19
CA ILE A 95 12.87 -25.21 -2.04
C ILE A 95 13.44 -26.28 -1.09
N ASP A 96 12.75 -26.53 0.01
CA ASP A 96 13.08 -27.56 0.98
C ASP A 96 12.11 -28.73 0.88
N LYS A 97 12.57 -29.90 1.34
CA LYS A 97 11.74 -31.07 1.62
C LYS A 97 11.83 -31.44 3.09
N PRO A 98 11.07 -30.76 3.98
CA PRO A 98 11.18 -30.97 5.42
C PRO A 98 10.74 -32.36 5.88
N THR A 99 9.87 -33.04 5.14
CA THR A 99 9.49 -34.43 5.37
C THR A 99 9.42 -35.19 4.03
N ASP A 100 9.18 -36.51 4.08
CA ASP A 100 9.09 -37.32 2.84
C ASP A 100 7.98 -36.86 1.89
N THR A 101 6.93 -36.24 2.40
CA THR A 101 5.76 -35.83 1.62
C THR A 101 5.60 -34.31 1.48
N MET A 102 6.23 -33.52 2.35
CA MET A 102 6.06 -32.07 2.38
C MET A 102 7.20 -31.34 1.68
N PHE A 103 6.86 -30.31 0.94
CA PHE A 103 7.78 -29.33 0.37
C PHE A 103 7.51 -27.94 0.94
N GLU A 104 8.53 -27.11 1.00
CA GLU A 104 8.40 -25.71 1.42
C GLU A 104 9.15 -24.82 0.44
N ILE A 105 8.45 -23.84 -0.12
CA ILE A 105 9.08 -22.76 -0.90
C ILE A 105 9.35 -21.61 0.07
N ILE A 106 10.60 -21.17 0.12
CA ILE A 106 11.04 -20.08 1.00
C ILE A 106 11.56 -18.93 0.14
N ASP A 107 10.97 -17.73 0.32
CA ASP A 107 11.40 -16.50 -0.33
C ASP A 107 11.99 -15.55 0.73
N TYR A 108 13.23 -15.07 0.49
CA TYR A 108 13.95 -14.23 1.43
C TYR A 108 13.63 -12.76 1.24
N LYS A 109 13.17 -12.09 2.28
CA LYS A 109 12.82 -10.67 2.30
C LYS A 109 13.80 -9.84 3.14
N THR A 110 14.32 -8.76 2.53
CA THR A 110 15.21 -7.79 3.21
C THR A 110 14.46 -6.53 3.68
N SER A 111 13.13 -6.48 3.53
CA SER A 111 12.32 -5.34 3.95
C SER A 111 12.34 -5.12 5.47
N ARG A 112 12.23 -3.85 5.90
CA ARG A 112 12.09 -3.50 7.33
C ARG A 112 10.70 -3.81 7.88
N LYS A 113 9.66 -3.77 7.02
CA LYS A 113 8.28 -4.05 7.41
C LYS A 113 7.90 -5.46 7.01
N MET A 114 7.43 -6.24 7.96
CA MET A 114 6.87 -7.56 7.70
C MET A 114 5.41 -7.43 7.24
N LYS A 115 4.98 -8.31 6.35
CA LYS A 115 3.56 -8.44 5.99
C LYS A 115 2.77 -9.06 7.15
N SER A 116 1.50 -8.71 7.28
CA SER A 116 0.59 -9.45 8.15
C SER A 116 0.34 -10.85 7.62
N GLN A 117 -0.12 -11.77 8.48
CA GLN A 117 -0.47 -13.13 8.07
C GLN A 117 -1.46 -13.12 6.90
N GLU A 118 -2.51 -12.30 6.97
CA GLU A 118 -3.51 -12.15 5.91
C GLU A 118 -2.90 -11.76 4.55
N ASN A 119 -1.92 -10.83 4.57
CA ASN A 119 -1.21 -10.41 3.36
C ASN A 119 -0.23 -11.46 2.84
N VAL A 120 0.26 -12.36 3.69
CA VAL A 120 1.07 -13.51 3.27
C VAL A 120 0.19 -14.60 2.67
N ASP A 121 -0.97 -14.85 3.27
CA ASP A 121 -1.95 -15.84 2.79
C ASP A 121 -2.51 -15.53 1.39
N THR A 122 -2.48 -14.25 0.99
CA THR A 122 -2.97 -13.75 -0.32
C THR A 122 -1.85 -13.23 -1.21
N ASP A 123 -0.61 -13.56 -0.91
CA ASP A 123 0.55 -13.06 -1.65
C ASP A 123 0.61 -13.62 -3.08
N LEU A 124 0.55 -12.75 -4.07
CA LEU A 124 0.58 -13.14 -5.49
C LEU A 124 1.88 -13.85 -5.88
N GLN A 125 3.02 -13.40 -5.35
CA GLN A 125 4.32 -14.01 -5.64
C GLN A 125 4.36 -15.47 -5.15
N LEU A 126 3.96 -15.70 -3.90
CA LEU A 126 3.88 -17.04 -3.33
C LEU A 126 2.87 -17.92 -4.09
N SER A 127 1.74 -17.35 -4.51
CA SER A 127 0.74 -18.06 -5.30
C SER A 127 1.28 -18.48 -6.68
N LEU A 128 2.05 -17.62 -7.34
CA LEU A 128 2.72 -17.94 -8.61
C LEU A 128 3.82 -19.00 -8.42
N TYR A 129 4.57 -18.93 -7.33
CA TYR A 129 5.54 -19.98 -7.00
C TYR A 129 4.89 -21.34 -6.78
N HIS A 130 3.75 -21.36 -6.07
CA HIS A 130 2.96 -22.57 -5.88
C HIS A 130 2.55 -23.19 -7.22
N LEU A 131 1.97 -22.37 -8.11
CA LEU A 131 1.57 -22.82 -9.45
C LEU A 131 2.78 -23.30 -10.28
N GLY A 132 3.89 -22.56 -10.23
CA GLY A 132 5.12 -22.93 -10.91
C GLY A 132 5.67 -24.27 -10.45
N LEU A 133 5.66 -24.54 -9.14
CA LEU A 133 6.11 -25.82 -8.59
C LEU A 133 5.17 -26.97 -8.96
N LEU A 134 3.87 -26.77 -8.88
CA LEU A 134 2.87 -27.77 -9.27
C LEU A 134 2.98 -28.14 -10.76
N ARG A 135 3.29 -27.18 -11.62
CA ARG A 135 3.53 -27.44 -13.05
C ARG A 135 4.83 -28.22 -13.28
N ARG A 136 5.87 -27.90 -12.52
CA ARG A 136 7.15 -28.60 -12.60
C ARG A 136 7.11 -30.02 -12.02
N TRP A 137 6.37 -30.20 -10.91
CA TRP A 137 6.24 -31.47 -10.20
C TRP A 137 4.76 -31.85 -10.00
N PRO A 138 4.06 -32.27 -11.06
CA PRO A 138 2.60 -32.50 -11.00
C PRO A 138 2.18 -33.69 -10.10
N HIS A 139 3.15 -34.48 -9.66
CA HIS A 139 2.89 -35.62 -8.76
C HIS A 139 2.80 -35.18 -7.27
N ILE A 140 3.18 -33.93 -6.95
CA ILE A 140 3.09 -33.41 -5.59
C ILE A 140 1.68 -32.84 -5.36
N PRO A 141 0.94 -33.33 -4.34
CA PRO A 141 -0.34 -32.74 -3.98
C PRO A 141 -0.19 -31.27 -3.56
N ALA A 142 -1.10 -30.40 -3.99
CA ALA A 142 -1.03 -28.97 -3.70
C ALA A 142 -0.95 -28.65 -2.21
N HIS A 143 -1.65 -29.39 -1.37
CA HIS A 143 -1.65 -29.22 0.08
C HIS A 143 -0.35 -29.68 0.77
N ASN A 144 0.54 -30.35 0.05
CA ASN A 144 1.86 -30.76 0.53
C ASN A 144 2.94 -29.70 0.27
N ILE A 145 2.57 -28.49 -0.20
CA ILE A 145 3.50 -27.39 -0.47
C ILE A 145 3.20 -26.26 0.48
N ALA A 146 4.13 -25.98 1.41
CA ALA A 146 4.13 -24.79 2.25
C ALA A 146 4.81 -23.63 1.52
N LEU A 147 4.31 -22.41 1.76
CA LEU A 147 4.80 -21.18 1.14
C LEU A 147 5.22 -20.20 2.22
N SER A 148 6.47 -19.79 2.24
CA SER A 148 7.02 -19.00 3.34
C SER A 148 7.77 -17.76 2.87
N LEU A 149 7.56 -16.65 3.58
CA LEU A 149 8.41 -15.46 3.52
C LEU A 149 9.36 -15.45 4.72
N TYR A 150 10.65 -15.45 4.46
CA TYR A 150 11.67 -15.36 5.51
C TYR A 150 12.25 -13.94 5.56
N TYR A 151 11.91 -13.19 6.59
CA TYR A 151 12.37 -11.83 6.80
C TYR A 151 13.74 -11.84 7.50
N VAL A 152 14.83 -11.82 6.72
CA VAL A 152 16.19 -11.97 7.23
C VAL A 152 16.62 -10.89 8.21
N LYS A 153 16.09 -9.64 8.09
CA LYS A 153 16.36 -8.57 9.06
C LYS A 153 15.74 -8.83 10.43
N HIS A 154 14.60 -9.50 10.47
CA HIS A 154 13.89 -9.85 11.69
C HIS A 154 14.28 -11.25 12.17
N ASN A 155 14.87 -12.05 11.29
CA ASN A 155 15.16 -13.45 11.50
C ASN A 155 13.87 -14.25 11.82
N GLU A 156 12.77 -13.90 11.12
CA GLU A 156 11.44 -14.46 11.32
C GLU A 156 10.87 -15.00 10.00
N LYS A 157 10.20 -16.15 10.10
CA LYS A 157 9.53 -16.80 8.97
C LYS A 157 8.02 -16.73 9.18
N ILE A 158 7.28 -16.30 8.16
CA ILE A 158 5.83 -16.32 8.11
C ILE A 158 5.42 -17.28 6.99
N THR A 159 4.71 -18.34 7.34
CA THR A 159 4.21 -19.34 6.41
C THR A 159 2.76 -19.05 6.09
N ALA A 160 2.41 -19.03 4.80
CA ALA A 160 1.04 -18.86 4.36
C ALA A 160 0.19 -20.04 4.84
N THR A 161 -0.98 -19.73 5.37
CA THR A 161 -2.01 -20.73 5.64
C THR A 161 -2.57 -21.20 4.31
N PRO A 162 -2.50 -22.50 3.97
CA PRO A 162 -3.00 -22.98 2.71
C PRO A 162 -4.51 -22.70 2.61
N LYS A 163 -4.87 -21.65 1.90
CA LYS A 163 -6.23 -21.50 1.37
C LYS A 163 -6.14 -22.01 -0.05
N GLU A 164 -7.05 -22.89 -0.42
CA GLU A 164 -7.25 -23.24 -1.82
C GLU A 164 -7.69 -21.97 -2.58
N ALA A 165 -6.77 -21.04 -2.80
CA ALA A 165 -6.99 -20.03 -3.82
C ALA A 165 -7.02 -20.83 -5.14
N PRO A 166 -8.15 -20.91 -5.82
CA PRO A 166 -8.21 -21.72 -7.02
C PRO A 166 -7.16 -21.17 -8.00
N ALA A 167 -6.31 -22.05 -8.52
CA ALA A 167 -5.27 -21.70 -9.50
C ALA A 167 -5.80 -20.73 -10.57
N LYS A 168 -7.06 -20.91 -10.97
CA LYS A 168 -7.81 -20.05 -11.88
C LYS A 168 -7.92 -18.59 -11.42
N GLN A 169 -8.06 -18.33 -10.13
CA GLN A 169 -8.15 -16.93 -9.62
C GLN A 169 -6.82 -16.21 -9.77
N VAL A 170 -5.71 -16.88 -9.50
CA VAL A 170 -4.36 -16.34 -9.67
C VAL A 170 -4.07 -16.10 -11.17
N GLU A 171 -4.41 -17.07 -12.01
CA GLU A 171 -4.27 -16.96 -13.47
C GLU A 171 -5.09 -15.78 -14.00
N GLU A 172 -6.35 -15.60 -13.59
CA GLU A 172 -7.19 -14.48 -14.04
C GLU A 172 -6.68 -13.12 -13.53
N GLN A 173 -6.13 -13.05 -12.32
CA GLN A 173 -5.49 -11.83 -11.83
C GLN A 173 -4.28 -11.42 -12.69
N VAL A 174 -3.45 -12.38 -13.08
CA VAL A 174 -2.31 -12.16 -13.97
C VAL A 174 -2.78 -11.74 -15.37
N LEU A 175 -3.74 -12.47 -15.94
CA LEU A 175 -4.33 -12.14 -17.25
C LEU A 175 -4.97 -10.74 -17.24
N GLY A 176 -5.63 -10.37 -16.14
CA GLY A 176 -6.17 -9.02 -15.96
C GLY A 176 -5.10 -7.94 -16.05
N ALA A 177 -3.96 -8.13 -15.38
CA ALA A 177 -2.83 -7.21 -15.44
C ALA A 177 -2.21 -7.14 -16.85
N ILE A 178 -2.06 -8.29 -17.52
CA ILE A 178 -1.54 -8.34 -18.90
C ILE A 178 -2.44 -7.56 -19.85
N ARG A 179 -3.75 -7.80 -19.82
CA ARG A 179 -4.72 -7.09 -20.67
C ARG A 179 -4.74 -5.58 -20.43
N ASP A 180 -4.60 -5.15 -19.17
CA ASP A 180 -4.49 -3.71 -18.83
C ASP A 180 -3.21 -3.11 -19.45
N ILE A 181 -2.07 -3.79 -19.36
CA ILE A 181 -0.81 -3.38 -19.98
C ILE A 181 -0.93 -3.31 -21.50
N GLU A 182 -1.50 -4.34 -22.15
CA GLU A 182 -1.68 -4.37 -23.60
C GLU A 182 -2.61 -3.24 -24.08
N THR A 183 -3.72 -3.01 -23.39
CA THR A 183 -4.66 -1.93 -23.69
C THR A 183 -4.00 -0.56 -23.58
N ARG A 184 -3.24 -0.32 -22.49
CA ARG A 184 -2.51 0.93 -22.28
C ARG A 184 -1.38 1.11 -23.29
N THR A 185 -0.71 0.02 -23.65
CA THR A 185 0.34 0.05 -24.68
C THR A 185 -0.24 0.44 -26.05
N ALA A 186 -1.40 -0.12 -26.40
CA ALA A 186 -2.07 0.19 -27.66
C ALA A 186 -2.58 1.63 -27.73
N SER A 187 -3.06 2.18 -26.59
CA SER A 187 -3.56 3.56 -26.50
C SER A 187 -2.45 4.60 -26.25
N GLY A 188 -1.25 4.17 -25.84
CA GLY A 188 -0.18 5.07 -25.35
C GLY A 188 -0.52 5.78 -24.04
N ASP A 189 -1.58 5.38 -23.32
CA ASP A 189 -2.06 6.02 -22.10
C ASP A 189 -1.55 5.31 -20.83
N PHE A 190 -0.44 5.82 -20.31
CA PHE A 190 0.14 5.39 -19.02
C PHE A 190 0.11 6.55 -18.02
N PRO A 191 -1.06 6.86 -17.42
CA PRO A 191 -1.13 7.96 -16.46
C PRO A 191 -0.24 7.66 -15.23
N PRO A 192 0.52 8.65 -14.75
CA PRO A 192 1.33 8.47 -13.56
C PRO A 192 0.44 8.21 -12.34
N GLN A 193 0.87 7.27 -11.49
CA GLN A 193 0.20 6.95 -10.23
C GLN A 193 1.09 7.38 -9.05
N PRO A 194 0.99 8.63 -8.56
CA PRO A 194 1.82 9.12 -7.47
C PRO A 194 1.59 8.29 -6.19
N SER A 195 2.69 7.88 -5.57
CA SER A 195 2.70 7.10 -4.33
C SER A 195 3.92 7.43 -3.47
N ALA A 196 4.02 6.86 -2.28
CA ALA A 196 5.20 6.98 -1.43
C ALA A 196 6.48 6.44 -2.09
N LEU A 197 6.36 5.57 -3.09
CA LEU A 197 7.49 5.03 -3.84
C LEU A 197 8.09 6.04 -4.84
N CYS A 198 7.40 7.13 -5.15
CA CYS A 198 7.91 8.17 -6.03
C CYS A 198 9.20 8.81 -5.52
N ASP A 199 9.43 8.83 -4.20
CA ASP A 199 10.67 9.39 -3.64
C ASP A 199 11.91 8.59 -4.07
N TRP A 200 11.76 7.32 -4.40
CA TRP A 200 12.82 6.39 -4.82
C TRP A 200 12.79 6.06 -6.33
N CYS A 201 11.85 6.69 -7.07
CA CYS A 201 11.62 6.36 -8.47
C CYS A 201 12.71 6.95 -9.37
N GLY A 202 13.42 6.10 -10.12
CA GLY A 202 14.44 6.51 -11.10
C GLY A 202 13.87 7.25 -12.33
N TYR A 203 12.55 7.20 -12.54
CA TYR A 203 11.87 7.85 -13.68
C TYR A 203 11.33 9.26 -13.35
N LYS A 204 11.65 9.83 -12.18
CA LYS A 204 11.12 11.15 -11.76
C LYS A 204 11.37 12.25 -12.79
N SER A 205 12.56 12.30 -13.39
CA SER A 205 12.93 13.34 -14.34
C SER A 205 12.12 13.35 -15.63
N ILE A 206 11.58 12.21 -16.02
CA ILE A 206 10.76 12.07 -17.23
C ILE A 206 9.27 11.89 -16.94
N CYS A 207 8.91 11.63 -15.67
CA CYS A 207 7.54 11.38 -15.27
C CYS A 207 6.67 12.65 -15.40
N PRO A 208 5.50 12.60 -16.06
CA PRO A 208 4.62 13.76 -16.20
C PRO A 208 4.24 14.42 -14.88
N ALA A 209 4.14 13.65 -13.78
CA ALA A 209 3.82 14.16 -12.45
C ALA A 209 5.01 14.85 -11.74
N TRP A 210 6.25 14.65 -12.18
CA TRP A 210 7.44 15.10 -11.47
C TRP A 210 8.46 15.84 -12.35
N LYS A 211 8.44 15.68 -13.69
CA LYS A 211 9.42 16.25 -14.62
C LYS A 211 9.63 17.75 -14.47
N PHE A 212 8.58 18.49 -14.05
CA PHE A 212 8.65 19.92 -13.85
C PHE A 212 9.69 20.36 -12.80
N MET A 213 10.02 19.46 -11.84
CA MET A 213 11.05 19.73 -10.81
C MET A 213 12.49 19.60 -11.34
N PHE A 214 12.66 19.01 -12.52
CA PHE A 214 13.98 18.73 -13.15
C PHE A 214 14.21 19.58 -14.40
N MET A 215 13.25 20.42 -14.77
CA MET A 215 13.42 21.34 -15.90
C MET A 215 14.28 22.51 -15.44
N GLU A 216 15.36 22.81 -16.20
CA GLU A 216 16.22 23.96 -15.93
C GLU A 216 15.43 25.27 -15.99
N HIS A 217 15.67 26.16 -15.04
CA HIS A 217 15.11 27.51 -15.02
C HIS A 217 15.68 28.29 -16.22
N GLY A 218 14.95 28.36 -17.32
CA GLY A 218 15.40 29.15 -18.47
C GLY A 218 14.80 28.81 -19.84
N THR A 219 14.09 27.69 -19.98
CA THR A 219 13.54 27.24 -21.27
C THR A 219 12.05 27.56 -21.48
N HIS A 220 11.42 28.27 -20.55
CA HIS A 220 10.01 28.65 -20.67
C HIS A 220 9.84 30.11 -21.10
N ASN A 221 9.01 30.31 -22.12
CA ASN A 221 8.46 31.61 -22.50
C ASN A 221 7.89 32.33 -21.28
N MET A 222 8.13 33.64 -21.17
CA MET A 222 7.81 34.51 -20.01
C MET A 222 6.36 34.54 -19.54
N GLU A 223 5.45 33.78 -20.17
CA GLU A 223 4.03 33.68 -19.79
C GLU A 223 3.68 32.48 -18.90
N GLN A 224 4.59 31.52 -18.69
CA GLN A 224 4.34 30.38 -17.81
C GLN A 224 5.08 30.55 -16.49
N LYS A 225 4.36 31.00 -15.45
CA LYS A 225 4.85 30.91 -14.06
C LYS A 225 5.33 29.48 -13.79
N ASN A 226 6.52 29.36 -13.23
CA ASN A 226 7.07 28.04 -12.87
C ASN A 226 6.07 27.35 -11.91
N ILE A 227 5.58 26.18 -12.31
CA ILE A 227 4.60 25.42 -11.51
C ILE A 227 5.12 25.12 -10.10
N THR A 228 6.43 24.98 -9.92
CA THR A 228 7.06 24.76 -8.61
C THR A 228 6.84 25.96 -7.68
N ASP A 229 6.98 27.19 -8.20
CA ASP A 229 6.78 28.43 -7.43
C ASP A 229 5.29 28.57 -7.07
N ILE A 230 4.38 28.27 -8.00
CA ILE A 230 2.94 28.31 -7.76
C ILE A 230 2.54 27.30 -6.67
N VAL A 231 3.09 26.09 -6.71
CA VAL A 231 2.83 25.05 -5.70
C VAL A 231 3.39 25.48 -4.34
N THR A 232 4.57 26.08 -4.31
CA THR A 232 5.19 26.58 -3.08
C THR A 232 4.34 27.70 -2.47
N GLU A 233 3.98 28.71 -3.26
CA GLU A 233 3.10 29.82 -2.85
C GLU A 233 1.75 29.30 -2.33
N TYR A 234 1.15 28.31 -3.01
CA TYR A 234 -0.09 27.69 -2.57
C TYR A 234 0.02 27.06 -1.17
N PHE A 235 1.11 26.36 -0.89
CA PHE A 235 1.32 25.76 0.44
C PHE A 235 1.58 26.80 1.52
N GLU A 236 2.29 27.89 1.20
CA GLU A 236 2.54 29.00 2.13
C GLU A 236 1.23 29.70 2.51
N ILE A 237 0.41 30.08 1.51
CA ILE A 237 -0.88 30.71 1.73
C ILE A 237 -1.82 29.77 2.52
N LYS A 238 -1.83 28.49 2.21
CA LYS A 238 -2.65 27.50 2.91
C LYS A 238 -2.24 27.36 4.39
N LYS A 239 -0.93 27.36 4.68
CA LYS A 239 -0.41 27.28 6.03
C LYS A 239 -0.77 28.54 6.84
N GLU A 240 -0.65 29.72 6.23
CA GLU A 240 -1.03 30.98 6.86
C GLU A 240 -2.52 31.05 7.13
N SER A 241 -3.36 30.63 6.17
CA SER A 241 -4.83 30.54 6.34
C SER A 241 -5.23 29.63 7.50
N GLN A 242 -4.56 28.47 7.66
CA GLN A 242 -4.81 27.57 8.79
C GLN A 242 -4.42 28.20 10.13
N LYS A 243 -3.29 28.92 10.18
CA LYS A 243 -2.82 29.64 11.38
C LYS A 243 -3.80 30.74 11.77
N GLN A 244 -4.27 31.52 10.79
CA GLN A 244 -5.26 32.58 11.00
C GLN A 244 -6.60 32.01 11.45
N ALA A 245 -7.07 30.90 10.86
CA ALA A 245 -8.31 30.22 11.29
C ALA A 245 -8.23 29.72 12.75
N LYS A 246 -7.07 29.16 13.14
CA LYS A 246 -6.85 28.75 14.54
C LYS A 246 -6.88 29.96 15.48
N ARG A 247 -6.17 31.05 15.11
CA ARG A 247 -6.17 32.28 15.92
C ARG A 247 -7.54 32.90 16.05
N LEU A 248 -8.31 32.89 14.96
CA LEU A 248 -9.70 33.37 14.97
C LEU A 248 -10.57 32.58 15.96
N ALA A 249 -10.43 31.26 15.97
CA ALA A 249 -11.17 30.39 16.89
C ALA A 249 -10.79 30.65 18.37
N GLU A 250 -9.49 30.88 18.65
CA GLU A 250 -9.03 31.28 19.99
C GLU A 250 -9.66 32.61 20.43
N LEU A 251 -9.60 33.66 19.58
CA LEU A 251 -10.20 34.95 19.86
C LEU A 251 -11.72 34.88 20.05
N GLN A 252 -12.40 34.05 19.26
CA GLN A 252 -13.84 33.82 19.45
C GLN A 252 -14.15 33.16 20.79
N SER A 253 -13.29 32.24 21.25
CA SER A 253 -13.41 31.63 22.56
C SER A 253 -13.24 32.63 23.69
N ASP A 254 -12.18 33.45 23.61
CA ASP A 254 -11.87 34.49 24.59
C ASP A 254 -13.01 35.52 24.70
N ILE A 255 -13.53 35.99 23.56
CA ILE A 255 -14.66 36.92 23.53
C ILE A 255 -15.92 36.30 24.15
N LYS A 256 -16.20 35.03 23.85
CA LYS A 256 -17.34 34.33 24.45
C LYS A 256 -17.20 34.21 25.97
N ALA A 257 -16.01 33.84 26.45
CA ALA A 257 -15.72 33.74 27.86
C ALA A 257 -15.93 35.09 28.60
N TYR A 258 -15.39 36.17 28.00
CA TYR A 258 -15.59 37.55 28.54
C TYR A 258 -17.08 37.93 28.58
N MET A 259 -17.82 37.68 27.48
CA MET A 259 -19.26 37.98 27.42
C MET A 259 -20.08 37.20 28.45
N GLU A 260 -19.68 35.96 28.75
CA GLU A 260 -20.32 35.12 29.78
C GLU A 260 -20.03 35.64 31.18
N GLN A 261 -18.79 35.99 31.46
CA GLN A 261 -18.35 36.53 32.76
C GLN A 261 -19.05 37.83 33.09
N GLU A 262 -19.20 38.73 32.11
CA GLU A 262 -19.81 40.08 32.30
C GLU A 262 -21.33 40.08 32.01
N GLY A 263 -21.94 38.97 31.68
CA GLY A 263 -23.38 38.88 31.36
C GLY A 263 -23.81 39.66 30.13
N LEU A 264 -22.89 39.85 29.15
CA LEU A 264 -23.13 40.70 27.98
C LEU A 264 -23.64 39.87 26.81
N THR A 265 -24.53 40.47 26.01
CA THR A 265 -25.02 39.92 24.75
C THR A 265 -24.33 40.58 23.55
N ARG A 266 -23.61 41.72 23.77
CA ARG A 266 -22.88 42.46 22.75
C ARG A 266 -21.62 43.11 23.34
N VAL A 267 -20.58 43.12 22.53
CA VAL A 267 -19.30 43.78 22.81
C VAL A 267 -19.00 44.72 21.66
N PHE A 268 -18.57 45.95 21.97
CA PHE A 268 -18.24 47.00 21.00
C PHE A 268 -16.73 47.17 20.94
N GLY A 269 -16.20 47.31 19.75
CA GLY A 269 -14.82 47.68 19.47
C GLY A 269 -14.76 48.74 18.37
N ASP A 270 -13.62 49.33 18.17
CA ASP A 270 -13.41 50.39 17.18
C ASP A 270 -13.77 49.97 15.74
N MET A 271 -13.62 48.68 15.44
CA MET A 271 -13.87 48.14 14.10
C MET A 271 -15.27 47.58 13.91
N GLY A 272 -16.07 47.46 14.99
CA GLY A 272 -17.41 46.86 14.87
C GLY A 272 -17.96 46.28 16.17
N THR A 273 -19.06 45.60 16.06
CA THR A 273 -19.77 44.98 17.21
C THR A 273 -19.85 43.47 17.03
N ILE A 274 -19.56 42.73 18.10
CA ILE A 274 -19.74 41.28 18.14
C ILE A 274 -20.95 40.99 19.05
N SER A 275 -21.93 40.21 18.52
CA SER A 275 -23.14 39.83 19.22
C SER A 275 -23.20 38.33 19.42
N LYS A 276 -23.56 37.90 20.63
CA LYS A 276 -23.83 36.50 20.96
C LYS A 276 -25.31 36.21 20.72
N THR A 277 -25.59 35.34 19.74
CA THR A 277 -26.97 34.89 19.48
C THR A 277 -27.06 33.41 19.81
N VAL A 278 -28.03 33.03 20.62
CA VAL A 278 -28.31 31.64 20.89
C VAL A 278 -29.19 31.09 19.77
N GLN A 279 -28.67 30.11 19.07
CA GLN A 279 -29.41 29.37 18.05
C GLN A 279 -29.74 27.98 18.62
N GLU A 280 -31.02 27.70 18.78
CA GLU A 280 -31.47 26.38 19.18
C GLU A 280 -31.62 25.50 17.96
N ARG A 281 -31.00 24.33 18.00
CA ARG A 281 -31.21 23.28 16.99
C ARG A 281 -32.00 22.17 17.61
N PHE A 282 -33.19 21.95 17.10
CA PHE A 282 -34.05 20.87 17.58
C PHE A 282 -33.63 19.55 16.90
N SER A 283 -33.54 18.50 17.71
CA SER A 283 -33.53 17.12 17.22
C SER A 283 -34.87 16.50 17.43
N TYR A 284 -35.30 15.67 16.52
CA TYR A 284 -36.57 15.00 16.58
C TYR A 284 -36.38 13.53 16.83
N ASP A 285 -37.21 12.99 17.75
CA ASP A 285 -37.30 11.55 17.99
C ASP A 285 -38.18 10.93 16.91
N TYR A 286 -37.54 10.39 15.89
CA TYR A 286 -38.23 9.85 14.73
C TYR A 286 -39.08 8.62 15.06
N GLU A 287 -38.75 7.84 16.09
CA GLU A 287 -39.58 6.71 16.52
C GLU A 287 -40.91 7.18 17.10
N LYS A 288 -40.88 8.23 17.92
CA LYS A 288 -42.12 8.84 18.45
C LYS A 288 -42.95 9.51 17.37
N ILE A 289 -42.31 10.15 16.40
CA ILE A 289 -43.02 10.76 15.26
C ILE A 289 -43.70 9.67 14.43
N HIS A 290 -42.99 8.57 14.15
CA HIS A 290 -43.56 7.44 13.41
C HIS A 290 -44.78 6.88 14.13
N ALA A 291 -44.63 6.55 15.39
CA ALA A 291 -45.75 6.01 16.22
C ALA A 291 -46.96 6.96 16.28
N ALA A 292 -46.71 8.26 16.38
CA ALA A 292 -47.80 9.26 16.37
C ALA A 292 -48.53 9.35 15.02
N LEU A 293 -47.78 9.30 13.92
CA LEU A 293 -48.33 9.33 12.56
C LEU A 293 -49.06 8.01 12.23
N GLU A 294 -48.56 6.89 12.68
CA GLU A 294 -49.21 5.58 12.55
C GLU A 294 -50.56 5.57 13.30
N ALA A 295 -50.55 6.00 14.57
CA ALA A 295 -51.78 6.10 15.39
C ALA A 295 -52.82 7.06 14.76
N ALA A 296 -52.37 8.09 14.03
CA ALA A 296 -53.23 9.02 13.30
C ALA A 296 -53.62 8.53 11.90
N ASN A 297 -53.21 7.33 11.50
CA ASN A 297 -53.37 6.76 10.15
C ASN A 297 -52.83 7.65 9.02
N ARG A 298 -51.71 8.35 9.28
CA ARG A 298 -51.05 9.30 8.36
C ARG A 298 -49.62 8.84 7.96
N LEU A 299 -49.45 7.57 7.66
CA LEU A 299 -48.16 7.02 7.12
C LEU A 299 -47.76 7.62 5.80
N ASP A 300 -48.69 8.26 5.06
CA ASP A 300 -48.39 9.06 3.87
C ASP A 300 -47.42 10.19 4.20
N ILE A 301 -47.57 10.87 5.33
CA ILE A 301 -46.65 11.92 5.79
C ILE A 301 -45.29 11.33 6.15
N TRP A 302 -45.28 10.18 6.84
CA TRP A 302 -44.04 9.50 7.19
C TRP A 302 -43.21 9.13 5.95
N ASN A 303 -43.85 8.54 4.97
CA ASN A 303 -43.17 8.18 3.71
C ASN A 303 -42.64 9.41 2.95
N ALA A 304 -43.34 10.55 3.02
CA ALA A 304 -42.88 11.82 2.46
C ALA A 304 -41.68 12.43 3.20
N LEU A 305 -41.53 12.14 4.50
CA LEU A 305 -40.38 12.55 5.33
C LEU A 305 -39.13 11.72 5.10
N LEU A 306 -39.27 10.48 4.60
CA LEU A 306 -38.14 9.57 4.32
C LEU A 306 -37.38 10.08 3.09
N LYS A 307 -36.33 10.86 3.32
CA LYS A 307 -35.39 11.25 2.28
C LYS A 307 -34.21 10.28 2.25
N PRO A 308 -33.84 9.76 1.08
CA PRO A 308 -32.64 8.95 0.95
C PRO A 308 -31.40 9.72 1.44
N ASP A 309 -30.61 9.13 2.30
CA ASP A 309 -29.33 9.66 2.76
C ASP A 309 -28.21 8.92 2.02
N ASP A 310 -27.57 9.58 1.06
CA ASP A 310 -26.46 9.03 0.27
C ASP A 310 -25.25 8.62 1.12
N LYS A 311 -25.05 9.27 2.27
CA LYS A 311 -23.93 8.96 3.15
C LYS A 311 -24.17 7.65 3.90
N GLN A 312 -25.39 7.47 4.41
CA GLN A 312 -25.81 6.22 5.05
C GLN A 312 -25.88 5.08 4.02
N LEU A 313 -26.40 5.35 2.83
CA LEU A 313 -26.45 4.37 1.74
C LEU A 313 -25.06 3.86 1.39
N LYS A 314 -24.04 4.74 1.29
CA LYS A 314 -22.64 4.34 1.05
C LYS A 314 -22.10 3.42 2.16
N ALA A 315 -22.42 3.67 3.41
CA ALA A 315 -22.03 2.82 4.53
C ALA A 315 -22.71 1.44 4.45
N ILE A 316 -24.02 1.43 4.17
CA ILE A 316 -24.80 0.20 4.04
C ILE A 316 -24.32 -0.66 2.86
N ILE A 317 -24.00 -0.07 1.71
CA ILE A 317 -23.51 -0.79 0.52
C ILE A 317 -22.26 -1.62 0.85
N THR A 318 -21.40 -1.16 1.77
CA THR A 318 -20.19 -1.91 2.13
C THR A 318 -20.50 -3.21 2.89
N SER A 319 -21.63 -3.27 3.61
CA SER A 319 -22.05 -4.43 4.41
C SER A 319 -23.04 -5.35 3.69
N LEU A 320 -23.51 -5.01 2.50
CA LEU A 320 -24.46 -5.83 1.75
C LEU A 320 -23.80 -7.10 1.19
N PRO A 321 -24.56 -8.23 1.12
CA PRO A 321 -24.15 -9.41 0.38
C PRO A 321 -23.89 -9.09 -1.11
N ALA A 322 -22.91 -9.78 -1.70
CA ALA A 322 -22.44 -9.49 -3.06
C ALA A 322 -23.55 -9.36 -4.14
N PRO A 323 -24.55 -10.26 -4.24
CA PRO A 323 -25.60 -10.14 -5.26
C PRO A 323 -26.49 -8.91 -5.10
N LEU A 324 -26.75 -8.49 -3.85
CA LEU A 324 -27.59 -7.33 -3.57
C LEU A 324 -26.79 -6.03 -3.76
N LYS A 325 -25.51 -6.03 -3.39
CA LYS A 325 -24.60 -4.92 -3.62
C LYS A 325 -24.47 -4.57 -5.09
N GLU A 326 -24.32 -5.57 -5.95
CA GLU A 326 -24.21 -5.40 -7.40
C GLU A 326 -25.47 -4.73 -7.97
N ARG A 327 -26.66 -5.22 -7.63
CA ARG A 327 -27.93 -4.63 -8.05
C ARG A 327 -28.14 -3.18 -7.56
N VAL A 328 -27.70 -2.85 -6.34
CA VAL A 328 -27.76 -1.48 -5.82
C VAL A 328 -26.79 -0.56 -6.55
N LEU A 329 -25.60 -1.08 -6.92
CA LEU A 329 -24.62 -0.30 -7.67
C LEU A 329 -25.02 -0.07 -9.13
N GLU A 330 -25.80 -0.95 -9.76
CA GLU A 330 -26.36 -0.75 -11.09
C GLU A 330 -27.30 0.49 -11.15
N ALA A 331 -27.99 0.81 -10.06
CA ALA A 331 -28.82 2.00 -9.96
C ALA A 331 -28.02 3.31 -9.78
N ARG A 332 -26.68 3.24 -9.70
CA ARG A 332 -25.80 4.39 -9.48
C ARG A 332 -25.57 5.15 -10.79
N SER A 333 -25.88 6.44 -10.79
CA SER A 333 -25.54 7.34 -11.89
C SER A 333 -24.61 8.46 -11.40
N ILE A 334 -23.82 9.04 -12.31
CA ILE A 334 -22.97 10.19 -12.01
C ILE A 334 -23.83 11.45 -12.10
N ALA A 335 -24.26 11.97 -10.94
CA ALA A 335 -25.05 13.20 -10.87
C ALA A 335 -24.21 14.47 -11.19
N LYS A 336 -22.94 14.49 -10.78
CA LYS A 336 -22.02 15.59 -11.04
C LYS A 336 -20.58 15.09 -11.01
N LYS A 337 -19.76 15.54 -11.95
CA LYS A 337 -18.31 15.32 -11.97
C LYS A 337 -17.62 16.66 -11.68
N PHE A 338 -16.73 16.69 -10.70
CA PHE A 338 -15.94 17.88 -10.38
C PHE A 338 -14.53 17.46 -9.96
N GLU A 339 -13.58 18.33 -10.23
CA GLU A 339 -12.19 18.16 -9.87
C GLU A 339 -11.90 18.81 -8.54
N VAL A 340 -11.17 18.11 -7.67
CA VAL A 340 -10.78 18.61 -6.35
C VAL A 340 -9.26 18.62 -6.26
N LEU A 341 -8.68 19.78 -6.01
CA LEU A 341 -7.27 19.91 -5.70
C LEU A 341 -7.05 19.55 -4.23
N THR A 342 -6.31 18.49 -3.97
CA THR A 342 -5.96 18.06 -2.62
C THR A 342 -4.47 18.34 -2.39
N ALA A 343 -4.16 19.14 -1.36
CA ALA A 343 -2.78 19.40 -0.96
C ALA A 343 -2.40 18.53 0.23
N THR A 344 -1.32 17.78 0.09
CA THR A 344 -0.73 16.97 1.15
C THR A 344 0.67 17.46 1.41
N ALA A 345 0.93 17.95 2.63
CA ALA A 345 2.25 18.40 3.03
C ALA A 345 3.22 17.21 3.17
N LYS A 346 4.46 17.38 2.71
CA LYS A 346 5.53 16.41 2.91
C LYS A 346 5.80 16.26 4.41
N LYS A 347 5.73 15.06 4.97
CA LYS A 347 6.16 14.82 6.34
C LYS A 347 7.66 15.06 6.42
N THR A 348 8.09 16.08 7.16
CA THR A 348 9.50 16.23 7.53
C THR A 348 9.91 15.01 8.33
N ALA A 349 10.99 14.34 7.91
CA ALA A 349 11.59 13.27 8.69
C ALA A 349 11.90 13.82 10.09
N ARG A 350 11.46 13.16 11.15
CA ARG A 350 11.89 13.49 12.50
C ARG A 350 13.40 13.30 12.53
N PRO A 351 14.18 14.24 13.06
CA PRO A 351 15.58 13.98 13.37
C PRO A 351 15.61 12.80 14.34
N GLU A 352 16.36 11.77 13.98
CA GLU A 352 16.61 10.63 14.87
C GLU A 352 17.38 11.18 16.08
N SER A 353 16.72 11.14 17.24
CA SER A 353 17.35 11.34 18.55
C SER A 353 17.97 10.03 19.03
#